data_974b67d3a6d3bcd6540b7df78eec2142
#
_entry.id   974b67d3a6d3bcd6540b7df78eec2142
#
_cell.length_a   1.000
_cell.length_b   1.000
_cell.length_c   1.000
_cell.angle_alpha   90.00
_cell.angle_beta   90.00
_cell.angle_gamma   90.00
#
_symmetry.space_group_name_H-M   'P 1'
#
loop_
_entity.id
_entity.type
_entity.pdbx_description
1 polymer ?
#
loop_
_entity_poly.entity_id
_entity_poly.type
_entity_poly.pdbx_seq_one_letter_code
_entity_poly.pdbx_strand_id
1 'polypeptide(L)'
;PKIRANFSLNGNIQRKNHLMPDIDAMDYAYNTSRAIPCYDEDGSLFYYDAIGYGGSNVSHKQFRYNILNEIRNSSNDYRGSTLGANLTLRYNILEDLELSVAGNYMHSSTLQEQWWGEKSHYIARLKNAEYEELGKTGDAGNCILPYGGILNTNNSEQDSYTFRTQVEFRKMFGENRQHLASVMGGFELNGSTSRSIADENRGFVKERGLQFIDNVNLEDYPHYQTWI
;
A
#
# COMPACT_ATOMS: atom_id res chain seq x y z
N PRO A 1 0.83 39.25 27.71
CA PRO A 1 2.01 39.27 26.82
C PRO A 1 1.60 39.79 25.45
N LYS A 2 2.44 40.63 24.83
CA LYS A 2 2.16 41.19 23.49
C LYS A 2 2.30 40.12 22.40
N ILE A 3 3.06 39.07 22.65
CA ILE A 3 3.30 37.97 21.70
C ILE A 3 2.97 36.66 22.40
N ARG A 4 2.27 35.76 21.68
CA ARG A 4 2.04 34.39 22.04
C ARG A 4 2.45 33.51 20.87
N ALA A 5 3.27 32.49 21.16
CA ALA A 5 3.69 31.50 20.16
C ALA A 5 3.30 30.11 20.64
N ASN A 6 2.68 29.34 19.79
CA ASN A 6 2.38 27.93 20.01
C ASN A 6 3.04 27.13 18.90
N PHE A 7 3.82 26.16 19.28
CA PHE A 7 4.40 25.18 18.35
C PHE A 7 3.98 23.79 18.79
N SER A 8 3.59 22.97 17.82
CA SER A 8 3.32 21.55 18.07
C SER A 8 3.92 20.70 16.97
N LEU A 9 4.46 19.57 17.38
CA LEU A 9 4.96 18.51 16.50
C LEU A 9 4.17 17.24 16.81
N ASN A 10 3.69 16.59 15.77
CA ASN A 10 2.99 15.31 15.88
C ASN A 10 3.55 14.32 14.87
N GLY A 11 3.70 13.08 15.31
CA GLY A 11 4.17 11.99 14.48
C GLY A 11 3.30 10.76 14.70
N ASN A 12 3.04 10.01 13.63
CA ASN A 12 2.38 8.72 13.67
C ASN A 12 3.13 7.72 12.82
N ILE A 13 3.32 6.52 13.35
CA ILE A 13 3.89 5.39 12.62
C ILE A 13 2.88 4.25 12.68
N GLN A 14 2.52 3.72 11.54
CA GLN A 14 1.58 2.62 11.41
C GLN A 14 2.23 1.45 10.67
N ARG A 15 2.04 0.25 11.19
CA ARG A 15 2.43 -1.00 10.53
C ARG A 15 1.25 -1.94 10.56
N LYS A 16 0.93 -2.51 9.41
CA LYS A 16 -0.14 -3.49 9.27
C LYS A 16 0.34 -4.63 8.40
N ASN A 17 -0.08 -5.82 8.74
CA ASN A 17 0.06 -6.99 7.91
C ASN A 17 -1.35 -7.50 7.60
N HIS A 18 -1.65 -7.66 6.33
CA HIS A 18 -2.94 -8.13 5.84
C HIS A 18 -2.75 -9.42 5.04
N LEU A 19 -3.81 -10.17 4.90
CA LEU A 19 -3.85 -11.20 3.88
C LEU A 19 -3.80 -10.56 2.49
N MET A 20 -3.33 -11.33 1.52
CA MET A 20 -3.39 -10.90 0.13
C MET A 20 -4.84 -10.74 -0.33
N PRO A 21 -5.13 -9.80 -1.25
CA PRO A 21 -6.50 -9.55 -1.71
C PRO A 21 -7.18 -10.75 -2.36
N ASP A 22 -6.40 -11.70 -2.89
CA ASP A 22 -6.87 -12.94 -3.49
C ASP A 22 -7.08 -14.07 -2.47
N ILE A 23 -6.78 -13.84 -1.17
CA ILE A 23 -6.96 -14.80 -0.09
C ILE A 23 -8.08 -14.30 0.83
N ASP A 24 -9.30 -14.74 0.57
CA ASP A 24 -10.44 -14.50 1.45
C ASP A 24 -10.66 -15.71 2.36
N ALA A 25 -10.18 -15.61 3.61
CA ALA A 25 -10.32 -16.66 4.60
C ALA A 25 -11.77 -16.89 5.03
N MET A 26 -12.61 -15.85 4.98
CA MET A 26 -14.03 -15.97 5.35
C MET A 26 -14.81 -16.66 4.23
N ASP A 27 -14.61 -16.23 2.98
CA ASP A 27 -15.21 -16.89 1.82
C ASP A 27 -14.79 -18.37 1.75
N TYR A 28 -13.51 -18.64 1.97
CA TYR A 28 -13.01 -20.00 2.05
C TYR A 28 -13.72 -20.83 3.12
N ALA A 29 -13.89 -20.28 4.33
CA ALA A 29 -14.54 -20.98 5.44
C ALA A 29 -16.03 -21.26 5.20
N TYR A 30 -16.71 -20.38 4.45
CA TYR A 30 -18.14 -20.55 4.13
C TYR A 30 -18.37 -21.45 2.92
N ASN A 31 -17.56 -21.37 1.90
CA ASN A 31 -17.80 -21.99 0.60
C ASN A 31 -17.02 -23.27 0.36
N THR A 32 -15.97 -23.53 1.16
CA THR A 32 -15.22 -24.80 1.03
C THR A 32 -15.93 -25.93 1.78
N SER A 33 -15.99 -27.10 1.16
CA SER A 33 -16.56 -28.30 1.78
C SER A 33 -15.82 -28.63 3.08
N ARG A 34 -16.56 -28.91 4.15
CA ARG A 34 -16.00 -29.36 5.44
C ARG A 34 -15.31 -30.73 5.36
N ALA A 35 -15.51 -31.46 4.26
CA ALA A 35 -14.84 -32.72 4.00
C ALA A 35 -13.40 -32.55 3.50
N ILE A 36 -13.00 -31.30 3.11
CA ILE A 36 -11.64 -31.01 2.68
C ILE A 36 -10.82 -30.60 3.90
N PRO A 37 -9.87 -31.44 4.37
CA PRO A 37 -9.01 -31.09 5.48
C PRO A 37 -7.93 -30.10 5.07
N CYS A 38 -7.37 -29.36 6.02
CA CYS A 38 -6.20 -28.54 5.79
C CYS A 38 -4.88 -29.32 5.87
N TYR A 39 -4.90 -30.44 6.56
CA TYR A 39 -3.76 -31.33 6.81
C TYR A 39 -4.09 -32.76 6.49
N ASP A 40 -3.09 -33.49 6.01
CA ASP A 40 -3.11 -34.94 5.88
C ASP A 40 -2.96 -35.64 7.25
N GLU A 41 -3.16 -36.93 7.29
CA GLU A 41 -3.03 -37.75 8.50
C GLU A 41 -1.62 -37.73 9.11
N ASP A 42 -0.60 -37.48 8.29
CA ASP A 42 0.80 -37.34 8.70
C ASP A 42 1.16 -35.91 9.19
N GLY A 43 0.20 -34.99 9.15
CA GLY A 43 0.39 -33.58 9.54
C GLY A 43 0.97 -32.68 8.45
N SER A 44 1.20 -33.20 7.24
CA SER A 44 1.55 -32.38 6.08
C SER A 44 0.34 -31.60 5.55
N LEU A 45 0.56 -30.58 4.71
CA LEU A 45 -0.55 -29.84 4.12
C LEU A 45 -1.28 -30.69 3.08
N PHE A 46 -2.58 -30.81 3.23
CA PHE A 46 -3.43 -31.45 2.23
C PHE A 46 -3.71 -30.49 1.08
N TYR A 47 -3.38 -30.88 -0.14
CA TYR A 47 -3.65 -30.10 -1.33
C TYR A 47 -4.77 -30.74 -2.14
N TYR A 48 -5.77 -29.93 -2.47
CA TYR A 48 -6.83 -30.33 -3.40
C TYR A 48 -6.69 -29.60 -4.73
N ASP A 49 -7.26 -30.21 -5.76
CA ASP A 49 -7.22 -29.66 -7.10
C ASP A 49 -8.23 -28.50 -7.21
N ALA A 50 -7.73 -27.28 -7.25
CA ALA A 50 -8.55 -26.11 -7.52
C ALA A 50 -8.66 -25.91 -9.02
N ILE A 51 -9.90 -25.81 -9.51
CA ILE A 51 -10.18 -25.48 -10.91
C ILE A 51 -9.79 -24.01 -11.10
N GLY A 52 -8.76 -23.77 -11.92
CA GLY A 52 -8.37 -22.41 -12.27
C GLY A 52 -9.50 -21.68 -12.97
N TYR A 53 -9.73 -20.42 -12.62
CA TYR A 53 -10.59 -19.52 -13.37
C TYR A 53 -9.99 -19.28 -14.76
N GLY A 54 -10.32 -20.09 -15.71
CA GLY A 54 -9.96 -19.95 -17.11
C GLY A 54 -11.06 -20.59 -17.94
N GLY A 55 -11.62 -19.83 -18.86
CA GLY A 55 -12.74 -20.29 -19.67
C GLY A 55 -12.47 -21.64 -20.35
N SER A 56 -13.51 -22.26 -20.79
CA SER A 56 -13.72 -23.64 -21.24
C SER A 56 -12.74 -24.26 -22.25
N ASN A 57 -11.59 -23.65 -22.53
CA ASN A 57 -10.60 -24.16 -23.48
C ASN A 57 -9.16 -24.23 -22.94
N VAL A 58 -8.96 -24.00 -21.67
CA VAL A 58 -7.62 -24.17 -21.05
C VAL A 58 -7.48 -25.65 -20.74
N SER A 59 -6.42 -26.28 -21.23
CA SER A 59 -6.06 -27.65 -20.90
C SER A 59 -6.22 -27.88 -19.41
N HIS A 60 -6.80 -29.01 -19.01
CA HIS A 60 -7.22 -29.38 -17.66
C HIS A 60 -6.04 -29.47 -16.66
N LYS A 61 -5.25 -28.43 -16.54
CA LYS A 61 -4.19 -28.37 -15.56
C LYS A 61 -4.82 -27.95 -14.24
N GLN A 62 -4.82 -28.87 -13.31
CA GLN A 62 -5.30 -28.69 -11.96
C GLN A 62 -4.18 -28.10 -11.14
N PHE A 63 -4.44 -26.98 -10.49
CA PHE A 63 -3.50 -26.35 -9.57
C PHE A 63 -3.83 -26.81 -8.16
N ARG A 64 -2.84 -27.32 -7.47
CA ARG A 64 -3.01 -27.69 -6.07
C ARG A 64 -3.15 -26.47 -5.20
N TYR A 65 -4.18 -26.46 -4.40
CA TYR A 65 -4.50 -25.36 -3.48
C TYR A 65 -4.58 -25.83 -2.03
N ASN A 66 -4.03 -25.02 -1.14
CA ASN A 66 -4.24 -25.11 0.30
C ASN A 66 -4.15 -23.70 0.89
N ILE A 67 -5.19 -23.25 1.57
CA ILE A 67 -5.25 -21.88 2.07
C ILE A 67 -4.10 -21.54 3.03
N LEU A 68 -3.66 -22.50 3.85
CA LEU A 68 -2.54 -22.28 4.76
C LEU A 68 -1.21 -22.12 4.01
N ASN A 69 -1.06 -22.81 2.87
CA ASN A 69 0.07 -22.61 1.98
C ASN A 69 0.08 -21.20 1.41
N GLU A 70 -1.08 -20.71 0.93
CA GLU A 70 -1.20 -19.37 0.38
C GLU A 70 -0.87 -18.30 1.44
N ILE A 71 -1.40 -18.43 2.65
CA ILE A 71 -1.11 -17.51 3.76
C ILE A 71 0.38 -17.51 4.13
N ARG A 72 1.05 -18.66 4.07
CA ARG A 72 2.48 -18.77 4.41
C ARG A 72 3.40 -18.27 3.30
N ASN A 73 2.97 -18.40 2.05
CA ASN A 73 3.76 -18.03 0.87
C ASN A 73 3.32 -16.70 0.26
N SER A 74 2.65 -15.85 1.03
CA SER A 74 2.31 -14.50 0.62
C SER A 74 2.32 -13.54 1.79
N SER A 75 2.45 -12.25 1.51
CA SER A 75 2.30 -11.19 2.51
C SER A 75 1.85 -9.87 1.86
N ASN A 76 1.09 -9.09 2.61
CA ASN A 76 0.66 -7.74 2.24
C ASN A 76 0.99 -6.80 3.40
N ASP A 77 2.19 -6.27 3.37
CA ASP A 77 2.76 -5.45 4.41
C ASP A 77 2.54 -3.97 4.09
N TYR A 78 1.99 -3.24 5.04
CA TYR A 78 1.76 -1.81 4.96
C TYR A 78 2.54 -1.08 6.04
N ARG A 79 3.29 -0.06 5.65
CA ARG A 79 4.03 0.84 6.53
C ARG A 79 3.66 2.28 6.19
N GLY A 80 3.11 2.99 7.16
CA GLY A 80 2.78 4.39 7.03
C GLY A 80 3.49 5.22 8.08
N SER A 81 3.96 6.40 7.72
CA SER A 81 4.46 7.41 8.63
C SER A 81 3.89 8.78 8.27
N THR A 82 3.54 9.54 9.29
CA THR A 82 3.08 10.91 9.12
C THR A 82 3.79 11.79 10.13
N LEU A 83 4.33 12.91 9.67
CA LEU A 83 4.95 13.94 10.50
C LEU A 83 4.23 15.26 10.22
N GLY A 84 3.73 15.90 11.27
CA GLY A 84 3.07 17.20 11.18
C GLY A 84 3.72 18.21 12.11
N ALA A 85 3.89 19.42 11.63
CA ALA A 85 4.36 20.58 12.38
C ALA A 85 3.37 21.74 12.27
N ASN A 86 3.00 22.33 13.40
CA ASN A 86 2.11 23.50 13.45
C ASN A 86 2.78 24.61 14.22
N LEU A 87 2.72 25.81 13.68
CA LEU A 87 3.16 27.03 14.33
C LEU A 87 2.02 28.04 14.29
N THR A 88 1.70 28.62 15.44
CA THR A 88 0.75 29.73 15.53
C THR A 88 1.40 30.85 16.32
N LEU A 89 1.45 32.03 15.72
CA LEU A 89 1.91 33.27 16.34
C LEU A 89 0.75 34.24 16.42
N ARG A 90 0.53 34.84 17.60
CA ARG A 90 -0.41 35.91 17.82
C ARG A 90 0.32 37.11 18.38
N TYR A 91 0.11 38.27 17.78
CA TYR A 91 0.73 39.51 18.16
C TYR A 91 -0.34 40.58 18.35
N ASN A 92 -0.49 41.05 19.59
CA ASN A 92 -1.34 42.20 19.90
C ASN A 92 -0.57 43.46 19.53
N ILE A 93 -0.84 44.00 18.35
CA ILE A 93 -0.25 45.27 17.86
C ILE A 93 -0.70 46.40 18.75
N LEU A 94 -2.00 46.46 18.99
CA LEU A 94 -2.70 47.43 19.90
C LEU A 94 -3.63 46.59 20.81
N GLU A 95 -4.25 47.27 21.79
CA GLU A 95 -5.24 46.64 22.67
C GLU A 95 -6.45 46.10 21.88
N ASP A 96 -6.81 46.79 20.81
CA ASP A 96 -7.96 46.49 19.96
C ASP A 96 -7.58 45.80 18.64
N LEU A 97 -6.26 45.52 18.39
CA LEU A 97 -5.77 45.02 17.12
C LEU A 97 -4.84 43.81 17.34
N GLU A 98 -5.28 42.63 16.88
CA GLU A 98 -4.51 41.39 16.91
C GLU A 98 -4.13 40.95 15.50
N LEU A 99 -2.88 40.61 15.29
CA LEU A 99 -2.37 39.87 14.14
C LEU A 99 -2.13 38.41 14.54
N SER A 100 -2.70 37.50 13.79
CA SER A 100 -2.41 36.08 13.92
C SER A 100 -1.76 35.50 12.63
N VAL A 101 -0.73 34.68 12.80
CA VAL A 101 -0.08 33.98 11.71
C VAL A 101 -0.05 32.52 12.11
N ALA A 102 -0.54 31.64 11.22
CA ALA A 102 -0.52 30.20 11.43
C ALA A 102 0.13 29.51 10.22
N GLY A 103 1.00 28.57 10.50
CA GLY A 103 1.62 27.69 9.52
C GLY A 103 1.43 26.23 9.92
N ASN A 104 1.09 25.40 8.97
CA ASN A 104 1.03 23.95 9.10
C ASN A 104 1.84 23.32 7.96
N TYR A 105 2.61 22.29 8.30
CA TYR A 105 3.25 21.43 7.34
C TYR A 105 3.02 19.97 7.75
N MET A 106 2.67 19.13 6.78
CA MET A 106 2.47 17.70 7.00
C MET A 106 3.15 16.92 5.88
N HIS A 107 3.98 15.98 6.27
CA HIS A 107 4.58 14.99 5.40
C HIS A 107 4.02 13.61 5.74
N SER A 108 3.56 12.88 4.74
CA SER A 108 3.07 11.52 4.86
C SER A 108 3.77 10.63 3.85
N SER A 109 4.24 9.48 4.31
CA SER A 109 4.85 8.45 3.48
C SER A 109 4.21 7.11 3.76
N THR A 110 3.87 6.38 2.71
CA THR A 110 3.23 5.07 2.76
C THR A 110 3.95 4.11 1.84
N LEU A 111 4.38 2.99 2.38
CA LEU A 111 4.94 1.87 1.64
C LEU A 111 4.03 0.66 1.80
N GLN A 112 3.56 0.12 0.70
CA GLN A 112 2.86 -1.16 0.65
C GLN A 112 3.69 -2.15 -0.16
N GLU A 113 3.95 -3.31 0.42
CA GLU A 113 4.66 -4.42 -0.19
C GLU A 113 3.75 -5.64 -0.23
N GLN A 114 3.43 -6.11 -1.43
CA GLN A 114 2.64 -7.30 -1.68
C GLN A 114 3.54 -8.37 -2.30
N TRP A 115 3.72 -9.46 -1.60
CA TRP A 115 4.59 -10.55 -2.04
C TRP A 115 3.80 -11.83 -2.25
N TRP A 116 3.98 -12.44 -3.41
CA TRP A 116 3.58 -13.81 -3.73
C TRP A 116 4.83 -14.66 -3.91
N GLY A 117 4.98 -15.67 -3.06
CA GLY A 117 6.08 -16.60 -3.13
C GLY A 117 5.92 -17.59 -4.28
N GLU A 118 7.03 -18.19 -4.72
CA GLU A 118 7.06 -19.15 -5.83
C GLU A 118 6.12 -20.34 -5.62
N LYS A 119 5.89 -20.75 -4.37
CA LYS A 119 5.03 -21.88 -4.01
C LYS A 119 3.55 -21.51 -3.87
N SER A 120 3.15 -20.27 -4.16
CA SER A 120 1.76 -19.86 -4.12
C SER A 120 1.00 -20.35 -5.36
N HIS A 121 -0.28 -20.59 -5.18
CA HIS A 121 -1.20 -20.93 -6.27
C HIS A 121 -1.27 -19.81 -7.33
N TYR A 122 -1.19 -18.55 -6.89
CA TYR A 122 -1.18 -17.39 -7.80
C TYR A 122 -0.01 -17.48 -8.78
N ILE A 123 1.21 -17.70 -8.27
CA ILE A 123 2.42 -17.81 -9.10
C ILE A 123 2.38 -19.05 -10.01
N ALA A 124 1.89 -20.18 -9.50
CA ALA A 124 1.74 -21.39 -10.33
C ALA A 124 0.80 -21.13 -11.52
N ARG A 125 -0.33 -20.46 -11.29
CA ARG A 125 -1.26 -20.10 -12.37
C ARG A 125 -0.64 -19.14 -13.38
N LEU A 126 0.06 -18.12 -12.90
CA LEU A 126 0.67 -17.11 -13.75
C LEU A 126 1.74 -17.72 -14.65
N LYS A 127 2.64 -18.52 -14.09
CA LYS A 127 3.67 -19.26 -14.85
C LYS A 127 3.06 -20.13 -15.93
N ASN A 128 1.98 -20.84 -15.61
CA ASN A 128 1.34 -21.71 -16.57
C ASN A 128 0.67 -20.92 -17.71
N ALA A 129 0.02 -19.82 -17.41
CA ALA A 129 -0.62 -18.98 -18.41
C ALA A 129 0.42 -18.37 -19.37
N GLU A 130 1.50 -17.85 -18.85
CA GLU A 130 2.60 -17.27 -19.64
C GLU A 130 3.27 -18.32 -20.53
N TYR A 131 3.48 -19.54 -20.01
CA TYR A 131 4.05 -20.64 -20.77
C TYR A 131 3.13 -21.09 -21.92
N GLU A 132 1.83 -21.17 -21.69
CA GLU A 132 0.88 -21.55 -22.74
C GLU A 132 0.81 -20.50 -23.84
N GLU A 133 0.93 -19.23 -23.50
CA GLU A 133 0.94 -18.13 -24.48
C GLU A 133 2.21 -18.17 -25.35
N LEU A 134 3.36 -18.36 -24.74
CA LEU A 134 4.65 -18.50 -25.42
C LEU A 134 4.64 -19.70 -26.39
N GLY A 135 4.09 -20.84 -25.97
CA GLY A 135 3.95 -22.01 -26.82
C GLY A 135 3.06 -21.80 -28.04
N LYS A 136 2.07 -20.92 -27.96
CA LYS A 136 1.18 -20.56 -29.06
C LYS A 136 1.82 -19.59 -30.07
N THR A 137 2.69 -18.71 -29.60
CA THR A 137 3.34 -17.70 -30.45
C THR A 137 4.61 -18.20 -31.14
N GLY A 138 5.06 -19.40 -30.82
CA GLY A 138 6.30 -19.96 -31.36
C GLY A 138 7.57 -19.34 -30.76
N ASP A 139 7.41 -18.42 -29.82
CA ASP A 139 8.50 -17.68 -29.16
C ASP A 139 8.87 -18.36 -27.82
N ALA A 140 9.14 -19.67 -27.93
CA ALA A 140 9.41 -20.55 -26.77
C ALA A 140 10.70 -20.20 -26.00
N GLY A 141 11.42 -19.16 -26.43
CA GLY A 141 12.71 -18.79 -25.85
C GLY A 141 12.67 -17.95 -24.59
N ASN A 142 11.58 -17.24 -24.31
CA ASN A 142 11.57 -16.25 -23.23
C ASN A 142 10.45 -16.51 -22.21
N CYS A 143 10.82 -16.85 -20.98
CA CYS A 143 9.90 -16.91 -19.86
C CYS A 143 9.99 -15.60 -19.06
N ILE A 144 8.84 -14.92 -18.87
CA ILE A 144 8.76 -13.64 -18.15
C ILE A 144 8.95 -13.84 -16.65
N LEU A 145 8.64 -15.04 -16.14
CA LEU A 145 8.78 -15.38 -14.72
C LEU A 145 9.53 -16.72 -14.55
N PRO A 146 10.87 -16.70 -14.64
CA PRO A 146 11.68 -17.94 -14.68
C PRO A 146 11.62 -18.75 -13.38
N TYR A 147 11.89 -18.15 -12.25
CA TYR A 147 11.66 -18.73 -10.92
C TYR A 147 11.51 -17.60 -9.87
N GLY A 148 11.18 -17.99 -8.64
CA GLY A 148 10.87 -17.02 -7.59
C GLY A 148 9.42 -16.54 -7.66
N GLY A 149 9.12 -15.59 -6.84
CA GLY A 149 7.80 -14.99 -6.74
C GLY A 149 7.72 -13.61 -7.38
N ILE A 150 6.67 -12.87 -7.00
CA ILE A 150 6.46 -11.48 -7.39
C ILE A 150 6.43 -10.62 -6.12
N LEU A 151 7.08 -9.48 -6.19
CA LEU A 151 6.96 -8.41 -5.19
C LEU A 151 6.41 -7.15 -5.87
N ASN A 152 5.20 -6.77 -5.50
CA ASN A 152 4.62 -5.49 -5.87
C ASN A 152 4.88 -4.48 -4.77
N THR A 153 5.49 -3.37 -5.12
CA THR A 153 5.80 -2.28 -4.22
C THR A 153 5.04 -1.03 -4.64
N ASN A 154 4.33 -0.42 -3.73
CA ASN A 154 3.69 0.87 -3.93
C ASN A 154 4.18 1.84 -2.86
N ASN A 155 4.94 2.83 -3.28
CA ASN A 155 5.41 3.92 -2.42
C ASN A 155 4.66 5.20 -2.78
N SER A 156 4.00 5.81 -1.79
CA SER A 156 3.26 7.06 -1.93
C SER A 156 3.74 8.05 -0.89
N GLU A 157 4.09 9.24 -1.34
CA GLU A 157 4.52 10.36 -0.51
C GLU A 157 3.60 11.54 -0.77
N GLN A 158 3.25 12.25 0.29
CA GLN A 158 2.43 13.45 0.22
C GLN A 158 2.97 14.51 1.17
N ASP A 159 3.20 15.69 0.61
CA ASP A 159 3.51 16.90 1.34
C ASP A 159 2.34 17.86 1.25
N SER A 160 1.97 18.47 2.36
CA SER A 160 0.97 19.52 2.38
C SER A 160 1.39 20.65 3.30
N TYR A 161 1.04 21.87 2.91
CA TYR A 161 1.29 23.04 3.73
C TYR A 161 0.10 24.01 3.69
N THR A 162 -0.07 24.69 4.79
CA THR A 162 -1.05 25.77 4.91
C THR A 162 -0.38 26.93 5.62
N PHE A 163 -0.54 28.12 5.06
CA PHE A 163 -0.14 29.38 5.65
C PHE A 163 -1.35 30.27 5.73
N ARG A 164 -1.65 30.78 6.93
CA ARG A 164 -2.76 31.69 7.16
C ARG A 164 -2.27 32.91 7.93
N THR A 165 -2.67 34.08 7.48
CA THR A 165 -2.50 35.32 8.23
C THR A 165 -3.85 36.03 8.36
N GLN A 166 -4.10 36.58 9.53
CA GLN A 166 -5.38 37.19 9.86
C GLN A 166 -5.13 38.39 10.77
N VAL A 167 -5.82 39.48 10.48
CA VAL A 167 -5.86 40.69 11.32
C VAL A 167 -7.27 40.81 11.84
N GLU A 168 -7.40 40.98 13.13
CA GLU A 168 -8.68 41.21 13.80
C GLU A 168 -8.62 42.55 14.57
N PHE A 169 -9.55 43.41 14.27
CA PHE A 169 -9.81 44.65 15.02
C PHE A 169 -11.10 44.49 15.82
N ARG A 170 -11.02 44.70 17.13
CA ARG A 170 -12.17 44.56 18.02
C ARG A 170 -12.18 45.73 19.00
N LYS A 171 -13.23 46.55 18.93
CA LYS A 171 -13.36 47.73 19.79
C LYS A 171 -14.74 47.87 20.39
N MET A 172 -14.76 48.15 21.68
CA MET A 172 -15.98 48.50 22.40
C MET A 172 -16.16 50.04 22.46
N PHE A 173 -17.39 50.52 22.15
CA PHE A 173 -17.76 51.91 22.14
C PHE A 173 -18.95 52.16 23.08
N GLY A 174 -19.19 53.47 23.38
CA GLY A 174 -20.28 53.95 24.23
C GLY A 174 -19.85 54.18 25.66
N GLU A 175 -20.62 54.99 26.39
CA GLU A 175 -20.31 55.40 27.76
C GLU A 175 -20.17 54.22 28.73
N ASN A 176 -20.89 53.10 28.48
CA ASN A 176 -20.81 51.88 29.27
C ASN A 176 -20.26 50.67 28.46
N ARG A 177 -19.48 50.91 27.37
CA ARG A 177 -18.96 49.85 26.48
C ARG A 177 -20.07 48.97 25.89
N GLN A 178 -21.23 49.55 25.58
CA GLN A 178 -22.44 48.82 25.18
C GLN A 178 -22.40 48.30 23.74
N HIS A 179 -21.53 48.88 22.91
CA HIS A 179 -21.43 48.52 21.50
C HIS A 179 -20.09 47.89 21.19
N LEU A 180 -20.12 46.74 20.51
CA LEU A 180 -18.92 46.04 20.03
C LEU A 180 -18.87 46.13 18.50
N ALA A 181 -17.80 46.68 17.96
CA ALA A 181 -17.45 46.49 16.54
C ALA A 181 -16.30 45.52 16.41
N SER A 182 -16.44 44.54 15.51
CA SER A 182 -15.38 43.60 15.18
C SER A 182 -15.27 43.52 13.67
N VAL A 183 -14.06 43.68 13.17
CA VAL A 183 -13.71 43.54 11.75
C VAL A 183 -12.53 42.59 11.65
N MET A 184 -12.63 41.63 10.74
CA MET A 184 -11.60 40.65 10.51
C MET A 184 -11.29 40.57 9.01
N GLY A 185 -10.02 40.55 8.68
CA GLY A 185 -9.53 40.31 7.33
C GLY A 185 -8.36 39.31 7.36
N GLY A 186 -8.25 38.48 6.36
CA GLY A 186 -7.18 37.49 6.34
C GLY A 186 -6.89 36.95 4.95
N PHE A 187 -5.78 36.24 4.87
CA PHE A 187 -5.32 35.56 3.68
C PHE A 187 -4.89 34.15 4.06
N GLU A 188 -5.21 33.19 3.21
CA GLU A 188 -4.79 31.81 3.35
C GLU A 188 -4.19 31.29 2.05
N LEU A 189 -3.06 30.62 2.16
CA LEU A 189 -2.41 29.88 1.08
C LEU A 189 -2.27 28.43 1.52
N ASN A 190 -2.72 27.51 0.70
CA ASN A 190 -2.53 26.09 0.91
C ASN A 190 -2.01 25.43 -0.37
N GLY A 191 -1.31 24.34 -0.21
CA GLY A 191 -0.82 23.53 -1.31
C GLY A 191 -0.55 22.10 -0.86
N SER A 192 -0.63 21.19 -1.82
CA SER A 192 -0.23 19.81 -1.61
C SER A 192 0.46 19.26 -2.86
N THR A 193 1.43 18.41 -2.61
CA THR A 193 2.14 17.66 -3.65
C THR A 193 2.07 16.20 -3.28
N SER A 194 1.70 15.35 -4.23
CA SER A 194 1.71 13.90 -4.05
C SER A 194 2.54 13.24 -5.13
N ARG A 195 3.27 12.21 -4.74
CA ARG A 195 4.05 11.35 -5.61
C ARG A 195 3.75 9.91 -5.27
N SER A 196 3.44 9.10 -6.29
CA SER A 196 3.29 7.66 -6.12
C SER A 196 4.14 6.94 -7.16
N ILE A 197 4.81 5.88 -6.71
CA ILE A 197 5.60 4.98 -7.54
C ILE A 197 5.12 3.58 -7.22
N ALA A 198 4.63 2.89 -8.24
CA ALA A 198 4.26 1.49 -8.17
C ALA A 198 5.19 0.69 -9.07
N ASP A 199 5.67 -0.44 -8.57
CA ASP A 199 6.62 -1.30 -9.25
C ASP A 199 6.30 -2.77 -9.01
N GLU A 200 6.41 -3.59 -10.05
CA GLU A 200 6.26 -5.03 -10.00
C GLU A 200 7.60 -5.70 -10.28
N ASN A 201 8.12 -6.40 -9.31
CA ASN A 201 9.40 -7.06 -9.39
C ASN A 201 9.21 -8.58 -9.44
N ARG A 202 9.57 -9.17 -10.57
CA ARG A 202 9.48 -10.62 -10.84
C ARG A 202 10.77 -11.32 -10.49
N GLY A 203 10.68 -12.58 -10.11
CA GLY A 203 11.85 -13.38 -9.71
C GLY A 203 12.32 -13.09 -8.28
N PHE A 204 11.44 -12.55 -7.43
CA PHE A 204 11.75 -12.24 -6.04
C PHE A 204 11.82 -13.50 -5.20
N VAL A 205 12.98 -13.71 -4.55
CA VAL A 205 13.21 -14.81 -3.60
C VAL A 205 13.48 -14.21 -2.22
N LYS A 206 12.52 -14.32 -1.32
CA LYS A 206 12.52 -13.67 -0.01
C LYS A 206 13.75 -14.05 0.84
N GLU A 207 14.17 -15.29 0.78
CA GLU A 207 15.31 -15.83 1.55
C GLU A 207 16.68 -15.36 1.03
N ARG A 208 16.73 -14.87 -0.21
CA ARG A 208 17.97 -14.42 -0.86
C ARG A 208 18.03 -12.93 -1.09
N GLY A 209 17.00 -12.19 -0.65
CA GLY A 209 16.85 -10.78 -0.96
C GLY A 209 16.35 -10.53 -2.38
N LEU A 210 16.43 -9.28 -2.83
CA LEU A 210 15.97 -8.88 -4.15
C LEU A 210 16.84 -9.52 -5.24
N GLN A 211 16.29 -10.48 -5.97
CA GLN A 211 16.86 -10.93 -7.24
C GLN A 211 15.90 -10.55 -8.36
N PHE A 212 16.37 -9.70 -9.26
CA PHE A 212 15.65 -9.33 -10.46
C PHE A 212 16.21 -10.17 -11.61
N ILE A 213 15.35 -10.95 -12.23
CA ILE A 213 15.69 -11.66 -13.45
C ILE A 213 14.75 -11.12 -14.51
N ASP A 214 15.26 -10.30 -15.43
CA ASP A 214 14.45 -9.73 -16.49
C ASP A 214 13.96 -10.86 -17.40
N ASN A 215 14.59 -11.24 -18.42
CA ASN A 215 14.18 -12.30 -19.29
C ASN A 215 15.17 -13.47 -19.24
N VAL A 216 14.66 -14.68 -19.11
CA VAL A 216 15.49 -15.89 -19.09
C VAL A 216 15.08 -16.80 -20.23
N ASN A 217 16.07 -17.30 -20.99
CA ASN A 217 15.83 -18.30 -22.01
C ASN A 217 15.41 -19.61 -21.34
N LEU A 218 14.29 -20.19 -21.78
CA LEU A 218 13.77 -21.45 -21.27
C LEU A 218 14.76 -22.62 -21.38
N GLU A 219 15.66 -22.57 -22.37
CA GLU A 219 16.70 -23.59 -22.56
C GLU A 219 17.71 -23.62 -21.41
N ASP A 220 17.95 -22.47 -20.78
CA ASP A 220 18.86 -22.36 -19.64
C ASP A 220 18.21 -22.86 -18.33
N TYR A 221 16.89 -23.10 -18.33
CA TYR A 221 16.11 -23.50 -17.16
C TYR A 221 15.17 -24.68 -17.51
N PRO A 222 15.67 -25.84 -17.87
CA PRO A 222 14.84 -26.97 -18.31
C PRO A 222 13.87 -27.49 -17.23
N HIS A 223 14.12 -27.18 -15.95
CA HIS A 223 13.21 -27.52 -14.86
C HIS A 223 11.86 -26.75 -14.92
N TYR A 224 11.77 -25.68 -15.69
CA TYR A 224 10.50 -25.01 -15.98
C TYR A 224 9.50 -25.93 -16.67
N GLN A 225 9.97 -26.86 -17.47
CA GLN A 225 9.13 -27.82 -18.17
C GLN A 225 8.46 -28.81 -17.21
N THR A 226 8.96 -28.96 -15.99
CA THR A 226 8.41 -29.87 -14.97
C THR A 226 7.31 -29.25 -14.11
N TRP A 227 7.10 -27.95 -14.20
CA TRP A 227 6.07 -27.24 -13.44
C TRP A 227 4.71 -27.17 -14.17
N ILE A 228 4.62 -27.73 -15.34
CA ILE A 228 3.46 -27.71 -16.22
C ILE A 228 2.65 -28.98 -16.08
#